data_5dde14c63024daa2b06d8bd9c544a855
#
_entry.id   5dde14c63024daa2b06d8bd9c544a855
#
_cell.length_a   1.000
_cell.length_b   1.000
_cell.length_c   1.000
_cell.angle_alpha   90.00
_cell.angle_beta   90.00
_cell.angle_gamma   90.00
#
_symmetry.space_group_name_H-M   'P 1'
#
loop_
_entity.id
_entity.type
_entity.pdbx_description
1 polymer ?
#
loop_
_entity_poly.entity_id
_entity_poly.type
_entity_poly.pdbx_seq_one_letter_code
_entity_poly.pdbx_strand_id
1 'polypeptide(L)'
;MKLMKTTEAVGQVLCHDITQIIPGVKKDAVFRKGHIITKEDIPVLLSVGKDTIYIWENDETMMHENEAAEVLYRMSACGTNSNETDAEGHCEATQSGDLDDIVSKMHPSPVKEGKIEVIADCDGLLKVDSEKLKKVNSFGEMMIATRHGNTTVKKGDKLAGTRIIPLVIKKDKLEAASHICDDGPILDIKPFVVRKAAIITTGNEVYHGRIQDAFTPVIEKKIAEFGAQMMFHEVFDDDDKKITDGCLRAIEAGAEIVFCTGGMSVDPDDKTPLAIKNTGARIVSYGSPVLPGAMFLLSYY
;
A
#
# COMPACT_ATOMS: atom_id res chain seq x y z
N MET A 1 10.32 -15.80 30.02
CA MET A 1 10.79 -16.99 29.27
C MET A 1 12.18 -17.38 29.71
N LYS A 2 12.44 -18.67 29.84
CA LYS A 2 13.74 -19.20 30.28
C LYS A 2 14.31 -20.14 29.19
N LEU A 3 15.60 -19.98 28.90
CA LEU A 3 16.33 -20.92 28.07
C LEU A 3 16.64 -22.17 28.88
N MET A 4 16.35 -23.33 28.35
CA MET A 4 16.57 -24.63 29.02
C MET A 4 17.16 -25.63 28.03
N LYS A 5 18.02 -26.53 28.50
CA LYS A 5 18.48 -27.65 27.67
C LYS A 5 17.30 -28.56 27.34
N THR A 6 17.20 -29.00 26.12
CA THR A 6 16.10 -29.86 25.64
C THR A 6 15.98 -31.13 26.48
N THR A 7 17.09 -31.72 26.87
CA THR A 7 17.13 -32.94 27.71
C THR A 7 16.54 -32.75 29.12
N GLU A 8 16.46 -31.54 29.59
CA GLU A 8 15.95 -31.17 30.94
C GLU A 8 14.52 -30.62 30.89
N ALA A 9 13.93 -30.52 29.71
CA ALA A 9 12.69 -29.77 29.48
C ALA A 9 11.41 -30.63 29.57
N VAL A 10 11.50 -31.88 29.97
CA VAL A 10 10.31 -32.75 30.13
C VAL A 10 9.33 -32.12 31.12
N GLY A 11 8.04 -32.04 30.73
CA GLY A 11 6.97 -31.42 31.51
C GLY A 11 6.88 -29.91 31.38
N GLN A 12 7.79 -29.27 30.67
CA GLN A 12 7.75 -27.83 30.40
C GLN A 12 6.90 -27.53 29.15
N VAL A 13 6.45 -26.26 29.05
CA VAL A 13 5.59 -25.80 27.96
C VAL A 13 6.42 -25.03 26.94
N LEU A 14 6.34 -25.42 25.68
CA LEU A 14 6.95 -24.68 24.57
C LEU A 14 6.32 -23.32 24.36
N CYS A 15 7.13 -22.29 24.24
CA CYS A 15 6.64 -20.91 24.04
C CYS A 15 6.56 -20.48 22.58
N HIS A 16 7.02 -21.28 21.64
CA HIS A 16 6.95 -21.01 20.19
C HIS A 16 6.83 -22.30 19.39
N ASP A 17 6.46 -22.17 18.12
CA ASP A 17 6.40 -23.30 17.20
C ASP A 17 7.82 -23.79 16.88
N ILE A 18 8.01 -25.10 16.84
CA ILE A 18 9.24 -25.74 16.39
C ILE A 18 9.01 -26.24 14.97
N THR A 19 9.65 -25.60 14.00
CA THR A 19 9.50 -25.93 12.58
C THR A 19 10.58 -26.93 12.15
N GLN A 20 10.18 -27.96 11.41
CA GLN A 20 11.07 -28.87 10.69
C GLN A 20 11.16 -28.48 9.22
N ILE A 21 12.37 -28.37 8.70
CA ILE A 21 12.62 -28.13 7.28
C ILE A 21 13.31 -29.36 6.71
N ILE A 22 12.62 -30.07 5.80
CA ILE A 22 13.21 -31.14 4.99
C ILE A 22 13.26 -30.60 3.55
N PRO A 23 14.44 -30.27 3.00
CA PRO A 23 14.56 -29.70 1.67
C PRO A 23 13.82 -30.52 0.61
N GLY A 24 12.96 -29.85 -0.16
CA GLY A 24 12.18 -30.49 -1.23
C GLY A 24 10.98 -31.35 -0.78
N VAL A 25 10.76 -31.55 0.52
CA VAL A 25 9.71 -32.44 1.05
C VAL A 25 8.73 -31.69 1.96
N LYS A 26 9.20 -31.00 3.02
CA LYS A 26 8.32 -30.42 4.04
C LYS A 26 8.96 -29.23 4.74
N LYS A 27 8.14 -28.20 4.96
CA LYS A 27 8.39 -27.11 5.90
C LYS A 27 7.12 -26.93 6.75
N ASP A 28 7.09 -27.52 7.95
CA ASP A 28 5.93 -27.45 8.82
C ASP A 28 6.33 -27.51 10.29
N ALA A 29 5.43 -27.04 11.20
CA ALA A 29 5.64 -27.12 12.62
C ALA A 29 5.55 -28.58 13.09
N VAL A 30 6.58 -29.08 13.74
CA VAL A 30 6.59 -30.40 14.40
C VAL A 30 5.93 -30.32 15.75
N PHE A 31 6.19 -29.25 16.49
CA PHE A 31 5.53 -28.91 17.74
C PHE A 31 5.03 -27.49 17.68
N ARG A 32 3.86 -27.25 18.24
CA ARG A 32 3.26 -25.94 18.31
C ARG A 32 3.47 -25.29 19.68
N LYS A 33 3.43 -23.98 19.74
CA LYS A 33 3.36 -23.19 20.99
C LYS A 33 2.30 -23.79 21.92
N GLY A 34 2.64 -23.93 23.19
CA GLY A 34 1.75 -24.54 24.18
C GLY A 34 1.88 -26.04 24.31
N HIS A 35 2.67 -26.72 23.48
CA HIS A 35 2.94 -28.15 23.61
C HIS A 35 3.69 -28.44 24.91
N ILE A 36 3.20 -29.42 25.69
CA ILE A 36 3.89 -29.91 26.89
C ILE A 36 4.89 -30.97 26.45
N ILE A 37 6.16 -30.75 26.72
CA ILE A 37 7.24 -31.60 26.25
C ILE A 37 7.20 -32.95 27.01
N THR A 38 7.16 -34.02 26.27
CA THR A 38 7.24 -35.40 26.79
C THR A 38 8.65 -35.96 26.62
N LYS A 39 8.91 -37.15 27.20
CA LYS A 39 10.19 -37.84 27.02
C LYS A 39 10.40 -38.27 25.58
N GLU A 40 9.33 -38.61 24.89
CA GLU A 40 9.29 -39.04 23.48
C GLU A 40 9.61 -37.92 22.53
N ASP A 41 9.39 -36.66 22.93
CA ASP A 41 9.66 -35.48 22.11
C ASP A 41 11.15 -35.09 22.07
N ILE A 42 11.89 -35.46 23.11
CA ILE A 42 13.32 -35.12 23.23
C ILE A 42 14.14 -35.55 22.00
N PRO A 43 14.08 -36.79 21.53
CA PRO A 43 14.81 -37.21 20.34
C PRO A 43 14.37 -36.41 19.09
N VAL A 44 13.10 -36.07 18.96
CA VAL A 44 12.58 -35.33 17.82
C VAL A 44 13.09 -33.89 17.86
N LEU A 45 13.06 -33.21 19.01
CA LEU A 45 13.59 -31.88 19.20
C LEU A 45 15.07 -31.79 18.87
N LEU A 46 15.86 -32.76 19.35
CA LEU A 46 17.28 -32.84 19.04
C LEU A 46 17.55 -33.11 17.54
N SER A 47 16.71 -33.94 16.90
CA SER A 47 16.86 -34.24 15.46
C SER A 47 16.61 -33.03 14.56
N VAL A 48 15.82 -32.05 15.01
CA VAL A 48 15.61 -30.78 14.31
C VAL A 48 16.56 -29.66 14.79
N GLY A 49 17.65 -30.05 15.50
CA GLY A 49 18.73 -29.16 15.90
C GLY A 49 18.39 -28.25 17.10
N LYS A 50 17.48 -28.69 17.96
CA LYS A 50 17.07 -27.93 19.16
C LYS A 50 17.73 -28.49 20.42
N ASP A 51 19.03 -28.22 20.62
CA ASP A 51 19.76 -28.57 21.84
C ASP A 51 19.30 -27.80 23.06
N THR A 52 18.80 -26.58 22.82
CA THR A 52 18.19 -25.67 23.81
C THR A 52 16.87 -25.12 23.28
N ILE A 53 15.93 -24.93 24.16
CA ILE A 53 14.59 -24.41 23.83
C ILE A 53 14.17 -23.34 24.85
N TYR A 54 13.27 -22.47 24.41
CA TYR A 54 12.61 -21.53 25.30
C TYR A 54 11.36 -22.17 25.89
N ILE A 55 11.28 -22.17 27.23
CA ILE A 55 10.12 -22.59 27.98
C ILE A 55 9.35 -21.42 28.52
N TRP A 56 8.04 -21.62 28.74
CA TRP A 56 7.16 -20.57 29.25
C TRP A 56 7.53 -20.21 30.69
N GLU A 57 7.78 -18.95 30.92
CA GLU A 57 7.89 -18.32 32.22
C GLU A 57 7.06 -17.04 32.16
N ASN A 58 6.07 -16.91 33.02
CA ASN A 58 5.16 -15.77 32.95
C ASN A 58 5.90 -14.50 33.40
N ASP A 59 6.13 -13.58 32.47
CA ASP A 59 6.68 -12.25 32.71
C ASP A 59 5.68 -11.23 32.14
N GLU A 60 4.92 -10.61 33.02
CA GLU A 60 3.86 -9.66 32.65
C GLU A 60 4.38 -8.38 31.98
N THR A 61 5.68 -8.08 32.10
CA THR A 61 6.32 -6.93 31.46
C THR A 61 6.68 -7.18 30.00
N MET A 62 6.61 -8.43 29.57
CA MET A 62 6.95 -8.86 28.23
C MET A 62 5.70 -9.23 27.42
N MET A 63 5.79 -9.06 26.10
CA MET A 63 4.76 -9.42 25.14
C MET A 63 5.34 -10.45 24.16
N HIS A 64 4.56 -11.51 23.86
CA HIS A 64 4.97 -12.54 22.90
C HIS A 64 4.89 -12.03 21.47
N GLU A 65 5.70 -12.60 20.56
CA GLU A 65 5.80 -12.18 19.16
C GLU A 65 4.45 -12.12 18.43
N ASN A 66 3.53 -13.05 18.72
CA ASN A 66 2.22 -13.07 18.07
C ASN A 66 1.34 -11.87 18.50
N GLU A 67 1.30 -11.56 19.79
CA GLU A 67 0.58 -10.40 20.31
C GLU A 67 1.22 -9.08 19.84
N ALA A 68 2.56 -9.04 19.82
CA ALA A 68 3.30 -7.90 19.31
C ALA A 68 3.05 -7.67 17.81
N ALA A 69 2.90 -8.72 17.02
CA ALA A 69 2.56 -8.61 15.59
C ALA A 69 1.20 -7.94 15.37
N GLU A 70 0.21 -8.18 16.22
CA GLU A 70 -1.09 -7.53 16.18
C GLU A 70 -1.00 -6.03 16.50
N VAL A 71 -0.16 -5.66 17.47
CA VAL A 71 0.10 -4.23 17.77
C VAL A 71 0.77 -3.54 16.59
N LEU A 72 1.78 -4.17 15.98
CA LEU A 72 2.45 -3.64 14.79
C LEU A 72 1.50 -3.54 13.58
N TYR A 73 0.58 -4.50 13.41
CA TYR A 73 -0.46 -4.41 12.40
C TYR A 73 -1.35 -3.18 12.64
N ARG A 74 -1.83 -2.96 13.88
CA ARG A 74 -2.65 -1.78 14.21
C ARG A 74 -1.92 -0.47 13.92
N MET A 75 -0.65 -0.34 14.30
CA MET A 75 0.16 0.83 13.93
C MET A 75 0.21 1.02 12.42
N SER A 76 0.28 -0.09 11.66
CA SER A 76 0.38 -0.04 10.20
C SER A 76 -0.91 0.41 9.54
N ALA A 77 -2.07 -0.12 9.95
CA ALA A 77 -3.32 -0.05 9.19
C ALA A 77 -4.44 0.74 9.88
N CYS A 78 -4.43 0.85 11.22
CA CYS A 78 -5.54 1.42 12.00
C CYS A 78 -5.19 2.74 12.71
N GLY A 79 -3.93 2.93 13.08
CA GLY A 79 -3.56 3.89 14.14
C GLY A 79 -3.86 3.30 15.53
N THR A 80 -3.47 3.99 16.58
CA THR A 80 -3.56 3.49 17.97
C THR A 80 -4.86 3.87 18.68
N ASN A 81 -5.58 4.86 18.16
CA ASN A 81 -6.86 5.32 18.74
C ASN A 81 -8.07 4.47 18.33
N SER A 82 -7.94 3.54 17.39
CA SER A 82 -8.98 2.57 17.04
C SER A 82 -8.86 1.36 17.97
N ASN A 83 -9.63 1.37 19.07
CA ASN A 83 -9.59 0.29 20.07
C ASN A 83 -10.36 -0.98 19.63
N GLU A 84 -11.08 -0.94 18.53
CA GLU A 84 -11.93 -2.04 18.10
C GLU A 84 -11.56 -2.46 16.67
N THR A 85 -11.27 -3.74 16.54
CA THR A 85 -11.28 -4.45 15.26
C THR A 85 -12.49 -5.36 15.24
N ASP A 86 -13.12 -5.52 14.08
CA ASP A 86 -14.18 -6.52 13.91
C ASP A 86 -13.64 -7.96 14.08
N ALA A 87 -14.52 -8.95 13.99
CA ALA A 87 -14.16 -10.36 14.13
C ALA A 87 -13.15 -10.85 13.05
N GLU A 88 -12.96 -10.09 11.98
CA GLU A 88 -12.08 -10.40 10.87
C GLU A 88 -10.75 -9.59 10.94
N GLY A 89 -10.62 -8.74 11.97
CA GLY A 89 -9.40 -7.93 12.21
C GLY A 89 -9.35 -6.61 11.45
N HIS A 90 -10.46 -6.18 10.82
CA HIS A 90 -10.54 -4.88 10.17
C HIS A 90 -10.62 -3.77 11.22
N CYS A 91 -9.96 -2.67 10.94
CA CYS A 91 -10.03 -1.49 11.79
C CYS A 91 -11.40 -0.82 11.64
N GLU A 92 -12.12 -0.57 12.72
CA GLU A 92 -13.28 0.31 12.66
C GLU A 92 -12.81 1.73 12.34
N ALA A 93 -13.36 2.30 11.27
CA ALA A 93 -13.05 3.66 10.86
C ALA A 93 -13.53 4.64 11.94
N THR A 94 -12.64 5.48 12.46
CA THR A 94 -13.03 6.65 13.25
C THR A 94 -13.95 7.53 12.41
N GLN A 95 -15.14 7.84 12.93
CA GLN A 95 -16.17 8.65 12.28
C GLN A 95 -15.63 10.02 11.85
N SER A 96 -15.18 10.11 10.61
CA SER A 96 -15.16 11.36 9.87
C SER A 96 -16.37 11.34 8.92
N GLY A 97 -17.28 12.20 9.17
CA GLY A 97 -18.62 12.53 8.70
C GLY A 97 -19.14 12.13 7.32
N ASP A 98 -18.51 11.34 6.51
CA ASP A 98 -19.03 10.87 5.22
C ASP A 98 -19.31 9.36 5.28
N LEU A 99 -20.57 8.98 5.05
CA LEU A 99 -21.10 7.62 5.13
C LEU A 99 -20.46 6.61 4.15
N ASP A 100 -19.65 7.05 3.21
CA ASP A 100 -18.95 6.20 2.21
C ASP A 100 -17.55 5.72 2.66
N ASP A 101 -17.05 6.18 3.80
CA ASP A 101 -15.67 5.92 4.27
C ASP A 101 -15.55 4.79 5.32
N ILE A 102 -16.61 4.05 5.60
CA ILE A 102 -16.68 3.06 6.71
C ILE A 102 -16.08 1.69 6.33
N VAL A 103 -15.69 1.48 5.10
CA VAL A 103 -15.11 0.19 4.67
C VAL A 103 -13.62 0.18 5.00
N SER A 104 -13.19 -0.76 5.84
CA SER A 104 -11.77 -1.03 6.05
C SER A 104 -11.09 -1.26 4.69
N LYS A 105 -10.00 -0.55 4.45
CA LYS A 105 -9.25 -0.61 3.18
C LYS A 105 -8.17 -1.68 3.20
N MET A 106 -7.96 -2.32 4.34
CA MET A 106 -6.88 -3.28 4.59
C MET A 106 -7.29 -4.27 5.68
N HIS A 107 -6.82 -5.51 5.58
CA HIS A 107 -6.98 -6.53 6.61
C HIS A 107 -5.67 -7.24 6.92
N PRO A 108 -5.54 -7.90 8.10
CA PRO A 108 -4.37 -8.69 8.45
C PRO A 108 -4.44 -10.10 7.83
N SER A 109 -3.30 -10.68 7.51
CA SER A 109 -3.22 -12.12 7.37
C SER A 109 -3.31 -12.80 8.74
N PRO A 110 -3.64 -14.10 8.81
CA PRO A 110 -3.45 -14.87 10.04
C PRO A 110 -2.02 -14.74 10.58
N VAL A 111 -1.91 -14.64 11.91
CA VAL A 111 -0.60 -14.59 12.56
C VAL A 111 0.14 -15.91 12.32
N LYS A 112 1.37 -15.83 11.85
CA LYS A 112 2.24 -16.99 11.66
C LYS A 112 3.68 -16.68 12.06
N GLU A 113 4.20 -17.36 13.09
CA GLU A 113 5.57 -17.15 13.61
C GLU A 113 5.86 -15.66 13.88
N GLY A 114 4.96 -14.98 14.59
CA GLY A 114 5.10 -13.57 14.92
C GLY A 114 4.99 -12.61 13.74
N LYS A 115 4.50 -13.06 12.58
CA LYS A 115 4.30 -12.24 11.38
C LYS A 115 2.83 -12.01 11.10
N ILE A 116 2.51 -10.79 10.68
CA ILE A 116 1.27 -10.42 10.01
C ILE A 116 1.62 -9.69 8.72
N GLU A 117 0.93 -10.03 7.64
CA GLU A 117 0.94 -9.29 6.39
C GLU A 117 -0.28 -8.37 6.35
N VAL A 118 -0.09 -7.12 5.93
CA VAL A 118 -1.17 -6.17 5.68
C VAL A 118 -1.60 -6.33 4.23
N ILE A 119 -2.89 -6.61 3.99
CA ILE A 119 -3.42 -6.94 2.66
C ILE A 119 -4.45 -5.89 2.26
N ALA A 120 -4.43 -5.47 0.99
CA ALA A 120 -5.35 -4.49 0.43
C ALA A 120 -6.74 -5.08 0.20
N ASP A 121 -7.80 -4.35 0.57
CA ASP A 121 -9.21 -4.69 0.32
C ASP A 121 -9.81 -3.99 -0.89
N CYS A 122 -9.12 -2.99 -1.42
CA CYS A 122 -9.54 -2.25 -2.60
C CYS A 122 -8.36 -1.89 -3.50
N ASP A 123 -8.67 -1.56 -4.75
CA ASP A 123 -7.73 -0.96 -5.68
C ASP A 123 -7.53 0.50 -5.33
N GLY A 124 -6.30 1.01 -5.42
CA GLY A 124 -6.04 2.41 -5.11
C GLY A 124 -4.56 2.80 -5.17
N LEU A 125 -4.27 3.98 -4.65
CA LEU A 125 -2.93 4.51 -4.47
C LEU A 125 -2.49 4.27 -3.02
N LEU A 126 -1.45 3.45 -2.83
CA LEU A 126 -0.85 3.25 -1.51
C LEU A 126 -0.12 4.51 -1.05
N LYS A 127 -0.47 5.00 0.12
CA LYS A 127 0.26 6.05 0.84
C LYS A 127 1.01 5.42 2.00
N VAL A 128 2.24 5.84 2.20
CA VAL A 128 3.10 5.42 3.32
C VAL A 128 3.63 6.67 4.01
N ASP A 129 3.37 6.81 5.30
CA ASP A 129 4.01 7.82 6.13
C ASP A 129 5.43 7.33 6.47
N SER A 130 6.40 7.73 5.66
CA SER A 130 7.79 7.31 5.78
C SER A 130 8.46 7.82 7.05
N GLU A 131 8.01 8.94 7.61
CA GLU A 131 8.56 9.49 8.85
C GLU A 131 8.09 8.68 10.07
N LYS A 132 6.78 8.32 10.12
CA LYS A 132 6.25 7.42 11.15
C LYS A 132 6.91 6.05 11.05
N LEU A 133 6.98 5.48 9.84
CA LEU A 133 7.62 4.19 9.58
C LEU A 133 9.06 4.16 10.08
N LYS A 134 9.84 5.20 9.76
CA LYS A 134 11.23 5.35 10.22
C LYS A 134 11.31 5.44 11.73
N LYS A 135 10.46 6.26 12.37
CA LYS A 135 10.44 6.42 13.83
C LYS A 135 10.14 5.09 14.52
N VAL A 136 9.08 4.38 14.11
CA VAL A 136 8.71 3.07 14.68
C VAL A 136 9.85 2.06 14.52
N ASN A 137 10.41 1.91 13.33
CA ASN A 137 11.52 0.98 13.10
C ASN A 137 12.81 1.37 13.85
N SER A 138 12.97 2.64 14.22
CA SER A 138 14.13 3.13 14.97
C SER A 138 14.15 2.70 16.45
N PHE A 139 13.03 2.22 16.99
CA PHE A 139 13.02 1.62 18.34
C PHE A 139 13.85 0.34 18.42
N GLY A 140 14.12 -0.33 17.26
CA GLY A 140 14.82 -1.60 17.19
C GLY A 140 14.01 -2.77 17.76
N GLU A 141 14.45 -3.99 17.50
CA GLU A 141 13.76 -5.24 17.88
C GLU A 141 12.36 -5.42 17.26
N MET A 142 11.87 -4.46 16.50
CA MET A 142 10.63 -4.52 15.72
C MET A 142 10.87 -4.03 14.29
N MET A 143 10.05 -4.50 13.36
CA MET A 143 10.09 -4.03 12.00
C MET A 143 8.72 -4.04 11.33
N ILE A 144 8.47 -3.01 10.56
CA ILE A 144 7.39 -2.90 9.58
C ILE A 144 8.07 -2.66 8.23
N ALA A 145 7.94 -3.61 7.29
CA ALA A 145 8.50 -3.52 5.95
C ALA A 145 7.34 -3.31 4.95
N THR A 146 7.36 -2.21 4.21
CA THR A 146 6.26 -1.82 3.32
C THR A 146 6.66 -1.88 1.85
N ARG A 147 5.67 -1.96 0.95
CA ARG A 147 5.86 -1.53 -0.43
C ARG A 147 6.22 -0.05 -0.49
N HIS A 148 6.73 0.38 -1.63
CA HIS A 148 7.01 1.80 -1.85
C HIS A 148 5.70 2.60 -1.88
N GLY A 149 5.66 3.72 -1.17
CA GLY A 149 4.53 4.65 -1.20
C GLY A 149 4.35 5.33 -2.57
N ASN A 150 3.17 5.87 -2.82
CA ASN A 150 2.76 6.48 -4.10
C ASN A 150 2.79 5.49 -5.28
N THR A 151 2.54 4.22 -5.03
CA THR A 151 2.38 3.18 -6.05
C THR A 151 0.96 2.65 -6.08
N THR A 152 0.53 2.19 -7.24
CA THR A 152 -0.78 1.55 -7.40
C THR A 152 -0.79 0.18 -6.73
N VAL A 153 -1.90 -0.14 -6.10
CA VAL A 153 -2.14 -1.45 -5.49
C VAL A 153 -3.51 -1.97 -5.91
N LYS A 154 -3.65 -3.29 -5.93
CA LYS A 154 -4.91 -3.99 -6.22
C LYS A 154 -5.39 -4.73 -5.00
N LYS A 155 -6.70 -4.97 -4.92
CA LYS A 155 -7.29 -5.84 -3.91
C LYS A 155 -6.56 -7.18 -3.84
N GLY A 156 -6.18 -7.61 -2.64
CA GLY A 156 -5.39 -8.81 -2.40
C GLY A 156 -3.87 -8.60 -2.43
N ASP A 157 -3.38 -7.41 -2.78
CA ASP A 157 -1.95 -7.10 -2.73
C ASP A 157 -1.45 -7.02 -1.30
N LYS A 158 -0.26 -7.59 -1.05
CA LYS A 158 0.45 -7.44 0.22
C LYS A 158 1.12 -6.08 0.24
N LEU A 159 0.75 -5.26 1.22
CA LEU A 159 1.22 -3.87 1.38
C LEU A 159 2.42 -3.76 2.30
N ALA A 160 2.40 -4.55 3.38
CA ALA A 160 3.45 -4.60 4.38
C ALA A 160 3.52 -5.97 5.05
N GLY A 161 4.65 -6.23 5.70
CA GLY A 161 4.84 -7.33 6.63
C GLY A 161 5.39 -6.79 7.94
N THR A 162 4.84 -7.28 9.05
CA THR A 162 5.22 -6.84 10.40
C THR A 162 5.76 -8.00 11.22
N ARG A 163 6.75 -7.76 12.08
CA ARG A 163 7.19 -8.70 13.11
C ARG A 163 8.08 -8.02 14.15
N ILE A 164 8.19 -8.62 15.33
CA ILE A 164 9.34 -8.36 16.21
C ILE A 164 10.49 -9.34 15.89
N ILE A 165 11.72 -8.94 16.16
CA ILE A 165 12.92 -9.76 15.89
C ILE A 165 13.12 -10.83 16.98
N PRO A 166 13.04 -10.48 18.30
CA PRO A 166 13.09 -11.47 19.37
C PRO A 166 11.74 -12.19 19.51
N LEU A 167 11.72 -13.29 20.24
CA LEU A 167 10.49 -14.04 20.52
C LEU A 167 9.54 -13.30 21.47
N VAL A 168 10.08 -12.41 22.29
CA VAL A 168 9.35 -11.50 23.19
C VAL A 168 9.99 -10.14 23.19
N ILE A 169 9.16 -9.12 23.40
CA ILE A 169 9.56 -7.72 23.48
C ILE A 169 9.00 -7.10 24.75
N LYS A 170 9.63 -6.07 25.28
CA LYS A 170 9.09 -5.30 26.41
C LYS A 170 7.82 -4.56 25.99
N LYS A 171 6.78 -4.66 26.83
CA LYS A 171 5.49 -3.97 26.57
C LYS A 171 5.66 -2.47 26.49
N ASP A 172 6.41 -1.87 27.44
CA ASP A 172 6.66 -0.43 27.48
C ASP A 172 7.33 0.10 26.21
N LYS A 173 8.23 -0.68 25.62
CA LYS A 173 8.90 -0.33 24.36
C LYS A 173 7.93 -0.32 23.19
N LEU A 174 7.05 -1.33 23.11
CA LEU A 174 6.06 -1.43 22.05
C LEU A 174 4.97 -0.36 22.20
N GLU A 175 4.57 -0.06 23.43
CA GLU A 175 3.64 1.02 23.75
C GLU A 175 4.22 2.40 23.38
N ALA A 176 5.48 2.67 23.75
CA ALA A 176 6.15 3.90 23.33
C ALA A 176 6.25 4.05 21.81
N ALA A 177 6.46 2.94 21.08
CA ALA A 177 6.44 2.95 19.62
C ALA A 177 5.03 3.19 19.06
N SER A 178 3.98 2.66 19.71
CA SER A 178 2.61 2.81 19.26
C SER A 178 2.12 4.25 19.31
N HIS A 179 2.55 5.04 20.30
CA HIS A 179 2.22 6.47 20.42
C HIS A 179 2.63 7.31 19.19
N ILE A 180 3.56 6.84 18.36
CA ILE A 180 3.89 7.51 17.09
C ILE A 180 2.70 7.50 16.11
N CYS A 181 1.78 6.56 16.28
CA CYS A 181 0.62 6.37 15.42
C CYS A 181 -0.70 6.87 16.06
N ASP A 182 -0.65 7.67 17.13
CA ASP A 182 -1.84 8.21 17.81
C ASP A 182 -2.66 9.16 16.91
N ASP A 183 -2.00 9.82 15.96
CA ASP A 183 -2.61 10.72 14.98
C ASP A 183 -3.00 10.02 13.65
N GLY A 184 -2.90 8.68 13.60
CA GLY A 184 -3.29 7.86 12.46
C GLY A 184 -2.26 6.82 12.03
N PRO A 185 -2.64 5.91 11.12
CA PRO A 185 -1.81 4.78 10.70
C PRO A 185 -0.61 5.19 9.83
N ILE A 186 0.32 4.23 9.65
CA ILE A 186 1.47 4.37 8.75
C ILE A 186 1.05 4.23 7.28
N LEU A 187 0.06 3.39 7.01
CA LEU A 187 -0.42 3.08 5.66
C LEU A 187 -1.83 3.63 5.46
N ASP A 188 -2.11 4.09 4.26
CA ASP A 188 -3.47 4.39 3.79
C ASP A 188 -3.57 4.02 2.31
N ILE A 189 -4.76 3.59 1.88
CA ILE A 189 -5.09 3.43 0.47
C ILE A 189 -6.06 4.55 0.10
N LYS A 190 -5.72 5.31 -0.95
CA LYS A 190 -6.66 6.22 -1.61
C LYS A 190 -7.32 5.45 -2.75
N PRO A 191 -8.57 5.00 -2.60
CA PRO A 191 -9.27 4.24 -3.64
C PRO A 191 -9.35 5.04 -4.93
N PHE A 192 -9.29 4.34 -6.07
CA PHE A 192 -9.54 4.97 -7.35
C PHE A 192 -11.02 5.31 -7.47
N VAL A 193 -11.30 6.59 -7.73
CA VAL A 193 -12.65 7.07 -8.00
C VAL A 193 -12.86 7.05 -9.50
N VAL A 194 -14.00 6.53 -9.94
CA VAL A 194 -14.39 6.60 -11.37
C VAL A 194 -14.48 8.07 -11.77
N ARG A 195 -13.73 8.44 -12.82
CA ARG A 195 -13.65 9.80 -13.33
C ARG A 195 -14.18 9.86 -14.75
N LYS A 196 -14.84 10.97 -15.06
CA LYS A 196 -15.24 11.32 -16.40
C LYS A 196 -14.07 12.00 -17.10
N ALA A 197 -13.56 11.39 -18.14
CA ALA A 197 -12.40 11.89 -18.87
C ALA A 197 -12.78 12.42 -20.23
N ALA A 198 -12.06 13.46 -20.67
CA ALA A 198 -12.08 13.95 -22.04
C ALA A 198 -10.71 13.82 -22.69
N ILE A 199 -10.67 13.66 -23.99
CA ILE A 199 -9.45 13.66 -24.80
C ILE A 199 -9.57 14.75 -25.85
N ILE A 200 -8.60 15.63 -25.90
CA ILE A 200 -8.40 16.67 -26.91
C ILE A 200 -7.14 16.30 -27.70
N THR A 201 -7.34 15.89 -28.92
CA THR A 201 -6.22 15.55 -29.82
C THR A 201 -5.91 16.74 -30.71
N THR A 202 -4.65 17.14 -30.76
CA THR A 202 -4.20 18.26 -31.61
C THR A 202 -3.13 17.81 -32.60
N GLY A 203 -3.06 18.53 -33.71
CA GLY A 203 -2.08 18.30 -34.78
C GLY A 203 -2.70 18.38 -36.16
N ASN A 204 -2.14 19.21 -36.98
CA ASN A 204 -2.60 19.43 -38.38
C ASN A 204 -2.65 18.14 -39.22
N GLU A 205 -1.72 17.22 -38.96
CA GLU A 205 -1.63 15.96 -39.67
C GLU A 205 -2.77 14.99 -39.33
N VAL A 206 -3.19 14.95 -38.07
CA VAL A 206 -4.34 14.13 -37.60
C VAL A 206 -5.64 14.80 -38.01
N TYR A 207 -5.76 16.12 -37.80
CA TYR A 207 -6.96 16.88 -38.13
C TYR A 207 -7.35 16.79 -39.60
N HIS A 208 -6.36 16.87 -40.50
CA HIS A 208 -6.56 16.73 -41.94
C HIS A 208 -6.56 15.27 -42.45
N GLY A 209 -6.51 14.29 -41.54
CA GLY A 209 -6.55 12.86 -41.93
C GLY A 209 -5.33 12.37 -42.69
N ARG A 210 -4.18 13.07 -42.60
CA ARG A 210 -2.93 12.66 -43.22
C ARG A 210 -2.29 11.47 -42.56
N ILE A 211 -2.47 11.37 -41.21
CA ILE A 211 -2.12 10.21 -40.39
C ILE A 211 -3.31 9.84 -39.50
N GLN A 212 -3.33 8.60 -39.04
CA GLN A 212 -4.30 8.16 -38.04
C GLN A 212 -3.85 8.59 -36.64
N ASP A 213 -4.82 8.96 -35.80
CA ASP A 213 -4.57 9.21 -34.37
C ASP A 213 -4.14 7.91 -33.67
N ALA A 214 -2.90 7.87 -33.23
CA ALA A 214 -2.32 6.76 -32.50
C ALA A 214 -2.37 6.96 -30.98
N PHE A 215 -2.63 8.18 -30.50
CA PHE A 215 -2.61 8.50 -29.06
C PHE A 215 -3.93 8.20 -28.37
N THR A 216 -5.06 8.59 -28.97
CA THR A 216 -6.39 8.38 -28.35
C THR A 216 -6.64 6.94 -27.95
N PRO A 217 -6.41 5.89 -28.78
CA PRO A 217 -6.63 4.51 -28.36
C PRO A 217 -5.76 4.07 -27.18
N VAL A 218 -4.53 4.62 -27.08
CA VAL A 218 -3.63 4.32 -25.98
C VAL A 218 -4.13 4.95 -24.67
N ILE A 219 -4.60 6.21 -24.74
CA ILE A 219 -5.14 6.92 -23.58
C ILE A 219 -6.44 6.27 -23.12
N GLU A 220 -7.36 5.95 -24.04
CA GLU A 220 -8.60 5.23 -23.73
C GLU A 220 -8.34 3.95 -22.94
N LYS A 221 -7.40 3.15 -23.41
CA LYS A 221 -6.99 1.94 -22.70
C LYS A 221 -6.43 2.26 -21.31
N LYS A 222 -5.61 3.29 -21.20
CA LYS A 222 -5.01 3.71 -19.92
C LYS A 222 -6.05 4.19 -18.91
N ILE A 223 -6.97 5.04 -19.30
CA ILE A 223 -8.01 5.54 -18.41
C ILE A 223 -8.96 4.43 -17.96
N ALA A 224 -9.26 3.47 -18.85
CA ALA A 224 -10.08 2.30 -18.53
C ALA A 224 -9.42 1.38 -17.47
N GLU A 225 -8.09 1.29 -17.42
CA GLU A 225 -7.35 0.54 -16.39
C GLU A 225 -7.63 1.09 -14.96
N PHE A 226 -8.03 2.36 -14.84
CA PHE A 226 -8.36 3.04 -13.59
C PHE A 226 -9.88 3.22 -13.39
N GLY A 227 -10.70 2.57 -14.21
CA GLY A 227 -12.16 2.68 -14.14
C GLY A 227 -12.71 4.02 -14.60
N ALA A 228 -11.91 4.89 -15.22
CA ALA A 228 -12.38 6.14 -15.78
C ALA A 228 -13.10 5.92 -17.12
N GLN A 229 -14.06 6.81 -17.42
CA GLN A 229 -14.88 6.73 -18.62
C GLN A 229 -14.58 7.92 -19.53
N MET A 230 -14.25 7.65 -20.80
CA MET A 230 -14.16 8.70 -21.80
C MET A 230 -15.57 9.14 -22.19
N MET A 231 -15.85 10.43 -22.00
CA MET A 231 -17.16 11.04 -22.32
C MET A 231 -17.11 12.06 -23.44
N PHE A 232 -15.94 12.52 -23.81
CA PHE A 232 -15.76 13.59 -24.80
C PHE A 232 -14.43 13.38 -25.52
N HIS A 233 -14.46 13.47 -26.85
CA HIS A 233 -13.26 13.44 -27.68
C HIS A 233 -13.46 14.36 -28.88
N GLU A 234 -12.52 15.27 -29.10
CA GLU A 234 -12.46 16.10 -30.31
C GLU A 234 -11.01 16.22 -30.81
N VAL A 235 -10.90 16.38 -32.13
CA VAL A 235 -9.62 16.57 -32.83
C VAL A 235 -9.57 18.00 -33.39
N PHE A 236 -8.47 18.70 -33.16
CA PHE A 236 -8.26 20.07 -33.60
C PHE A 236 -6.99 20.20 -34.43
N ASP A 237 -7.02 21.21 -35.33
CA ASP A 237 -5.82 21.77 -35.93
C ASP A 237 -5.01 22.55 -34.84
N ASP A 238 -3.82 23.04 -35.18
CA ASP A 238 -2.93 23.75 -34.24
C ASP A 238 -3.36 25.21 -34.00
N ASP A 239 -4.66 25.45 -33.81
CA ASP A 239 -5.26 26.73 -33.45
C ASP A 239 -5.53 26.75 -31.92
N ASP A 240 -4.78 27.61 -31.20
CA ASP A 240 -4.85 27.71 -29.74
C ASP A 240 -6.27 28.09 -29.25
N LYS A 241 -7.01 28.91 -29.98
CA LYS A 241 -8.37 29.31 -29.60
C LYS A 241 -9.35 28.13 -29.69
N LYS A 242 -9.29 27.38 -30.80
CA LYS A 242 -10.16 26.20 -30.97
C LYS A 242 -9.86 25.13 -29.93
N ILE A 243 -8.58 24.90 -29.63
CA ILE A 243 -8.15 23.95 -28.59
C ILE A 243 -8.65 24.40 -27.23
N THR A 244 -8.51 25.72 -26.90
CA THR A 244 -9.02 26.32 -25.67
C THR A 244 -10.53 26.10 -25.54
N ASP A 245 -11.29 26.44 -26.57
CA ASP A 245 -12.75 26.26 -26.59
C ASP A 245 -13.15 24.78 -26.45
N GLY A 246 -12.40 23.87 -27.07
CA GLY A 246 -12.60 22.43 -26.94
C GLY A 246 -12.38 21.95 -25.48
N CYS A 247 -11.33 22.40 -24.82
CA CYS A 247 -11.09 22.10 -23.41
C CYS A 247 -12.22 22.63 -22.52
N LEU A 248 -12.68 23.87 -22.73
CA LEU A 248 -13.78 24.46 -21.96
C LEU A 248 -15.09 23.71 -22.18
N ARG A 249 -15.42 23.34 -23.42
CA ARG A 249 -16.61 22.51 -23.71
C ARG A 249 -16.54 21.15 -23.04
N ALA A 250 -15.38 20.52 -23.00
CA ALA A 250 -15.20 19.23 -22.32
C ALA A 250 -15.46 19.39 -20.80
N ILE A 251 -14.97 20.47 -20.19
CA ILE A 251 -15.21 20.80 -18.77
C ILE A 251 -16.70 21.09 -18.52
N GLU A 252 -17.34 21.90 -19.36
CA GLU A 252 -18.78 22.21 -19.27
C GLU A 252 -19.64 20.96 -19.43
N ALA A 253 -19.22 20.00 -20.26
CA ALA A 253 -19.87 18.71 -20.39
C ALA A 253 -19.70 17.80 -19.16
N GLY A 254 -18.90 18.21 -18.18
CA GLY A 254 -18.68 17.50 -16.90
C GLY A 254 -17.46 16.60 -16.86
N ALA A 255 -16.48 16.78 -17.75
CA ALA A 255 -15.21 16.09 -17.66
C ALA A 255 -14.44 16.55 -16.40
N GLU A 256 -14.01 15.58 -15.60
CA GLU A 256 -13.20 15.83 -14.39
C GLU A 256 -11.70 15.81 -14.70
N ILE A 257 -11.33 15.15 -15.81
CA ILE A 257 -9.95 15.06 -16.33
C ILE A 257 -10.00 15.32 -17.82
N VAL A 258 -9.16 16.24 -18.30
CA VAL A 258 -8.97 16.51 -19.75
C VAL A 258 -7.54 16.16 -20.13
N PHE A 259 -7.38 15.21 -21.03
CA PHE A 259 -6.10 14.81 -21.62
C PHE A 259 -5.93 15.55 -22.97
N CYS A 260 -4.90 16.38 -23.06
CA CYS A 260 -4.50 17.02 -24.31
C CYS A 260 -3.30 16.29 -24.89
N THR A 261 -3.37 15.91 -26.16
CA THR A 261 -2.30 15.20 -26.89
C THR A 261 -1.95 15.92 -28.17
N GLY A 262 -0.67 15.92 -28.53
CA GLY A 262 -0.14 16.68 -29.68
C GLY A 262 0.21 18.12 -29.32
N GLY A 263 0.98 18.79 -30.16
CA GLY A 263 1.34 20.19 -30.04
C GLY A 263 1.97 20.59 -28.70
N MET A 264 2.76 19.73 -28.08
CA MET A 264 3.32 19.91 -26.73
C MET A 264 4.80 20.29 -26.73
N SER A 265 5.50 20.27 -27.88
CA SER A 265 6.93 20.55 -27.96
C SER A 265 7.21 22.05 -28.03
N VAL A 266 8.29 22.45 -28.67
CA VAL A 266 8.79 23.84 -28.72
C VAL A 266 8.66 24.48 -30.10
N ASP A 267 8.08 23.78 -31.05
CA ASP A 267 7.91 24.29 -32.39
C ASP A 267 6.83 25.40 -32.43
N PRO A 268 6.89 26.31 -33.41
CA PRO A 268 5.96 27.46 -33.53
C PRO A 268 4.49 27.03 -33.61
N ASP A 269 4.24 25.80 -34.11
CA ASP A 269 2.90 25.23 -34.28
C ASP A 269 2.42 24.46 -33.03
N ASP A 270 3.28 24.25 -32.03
CA ASP A 270 2.93 23.60 -30.78
C ASP A 270 2.15 24.55 -29.86
N LYS A 271 0.83 24.61 -30.03
CA LYS A 271 -0.06 25.57 -29.36
C LYS A 271 -0.76 25.02 -28.13
N THR A 272 -0.68 23.72 -27.87
CA THR A 272 -1.44 23.07 -26.78
C THR A 272 -1.10 23.63 -25.39
N PRO A 273 0.14 23.91 -24.99
CA PRO A 273 0.45 24.55 -23.71
C PRO A 273 -0.17 25.95 -23.55
N LEU A 274 -0.18 26.74 -24.65
CA LEU A 274 -0.79 28.05 -24.66
C LEU A 274 -2.32 27.93 -24.54
N ALA A 275 -2.93 27.00 -25.26
CA ALA A 275 -4.35 26.76 -25.20
C ALA A 275 -4.81 26.36 -23.80
N ILE A 276 -4.09 25.45 -23.12
CA ILE A 276 -4.34 25.09 -21.72
C ILE A 276 -4.25 26.30 -20.79
N LYS A 277 -3.23 27.14 -20.96
CA LYS A 277 -3.09 28.38 -20.20
C LYS A 277 -4.29 29.32 -20.41
N ASN A 278 -4.74 29.45 -21.65
CA ASN A 278 -5.85 30.34 -22.04
C ASN A 278 -7.21 29.90 -21.46
N THR A 279 -7.38 28.62 -21.03
CA THR A 279 -8.57 28.21 -20.30
C THR A 279 -8.70 28.90 -18.93
N GLY A 280 -7.64 29.50 -18.40
CA GLY A 280 -7.56 30.02 -17.03
C GLY A 280 -7.01 29.00 -16.02
N ALA A 281 -6.67 27.79 -16.46
CA ALA A 281 -6.11 26.76 -15.60
C ALA A 281 -4.75 27.17 -15.01
N ARG A 282 -4.54 26.84 -13.74
CA ARG A 282 -3.26 27.04 -13.06
C ARG A 282 -2.27 25.94 -13.45
N ILE A 283 -1.26 26.29 -14.21
CA ILE A 283 -0.16 25.36 -14.55
C ILE A 283 0.66 25.08 -13.28
N VAL A 284 0.79 23.80 -12.93
CA VAL A 284 1.59 23.30 -11.79
C VAL A 284 3.01 22.96 -12.25
N SER A 285 3.11 22.26 -13.38
CA SER A 285 4.39 21.87 -13.96
C SER A 285 4.29 21.80 -15.46
N TYR A 286 5.35 22.18 -16.16
CA TYR A 286 5.55 21.93 -17.57
C TYR A 286 6.99 21.44 -17.77
N GLY A 287 7.09 20.24 -18.29
CA GLY A 287 8.32 19.47 -18.37
C GLY A 287 8.45 18.44 -17.25
N SER A 288 9.04 17.31 -17.58
CA SER A 288 9.35 16.21 -16.67
C SER A 288 10.76 15.69 -16.94
N PRO A 289 11.57 15.41 -15.89
CA PRO A 289 12.94 14.94 -16.06
C PRO A 289 13.04 13.45 -16.43
N VAL A 290 12.15 12.98 -17.31
CA VAL A 290 12.09 11.58 -17.79
C VAL A 290 11.93 11.52 -19.31
N LEU A 291 12.48 10.47 -19.91
CA LEU A 291 12.33 10.17 -21.34
C LEU A 291 11.84 8.71 -21.53
N PRO A 292 10.82 8.47 -22.37
CA PRO A 292 9.96 9.46 -23.03
C PRO A 292 9.02 10.16 -22.05
N GLY A 293 8.48 11.33 -22.43
CA GLY A 293 7.50 12.08 -21.64
C GLY A 293 7.99 13.42 -21.08
N ALA A 294 9.13 13.93 -21.59
CA ALA A 294 9.74 15.18 -21.13
C ALA A 294 8.79 16.40 -21.24
N MET A 295 7.87 16.43 -22.18
CA MET A 295 6.94 17.54 -22.45
C MET A 295 5.60 17.38 -21.71
N PHE A 296 5.57 16.69 -20.58
CA PHE A 296 4.38 16.54 -19.74
C PHE A 296 4.00 17.87 -19.09
N LEU A 297 2.71 18.24 -19.17
CA LEU A 297 2.14 19.41 -18.51
C LEU A 297 1.02 18.98 -17.56
N LEU A 298 1.06 19.49 -16.33
CA LEU A 298 0.00 19.32 -15.33
C LEU A 298 -0.59 20.68 -14.97
N SER A 299 -1.90 20.79 -15.07
CA SER A 299 -2.66 21.98 -14.64
C SER A 299 -3.94 21.62 -13.92
N TYR A 300 -4.48 22.57 -13.16
CA TYR A 300 -5.80 22.51 -12.52
C TYR A 300 -6.63 23.71 -12.94
N TYR A 301 -7.85 23.41 -13.33
CA TYR A 301 -8.88 24.41 -13.67
C TYR A 301 -9.76 24.75 -12.47
#